data_4606464583a6acf88ae13ad9d21a85f0
#
_entry.id   4606464583a6acf88ae13ad9d21a85f0
#
_cell.length_a   1.000
_cell.length_b   1.000
_cell.length_c   1.000
_cell.angle_alpha   90.00
_cell.angle_beta   90.00
_cell.angle_gamma   90.00
#
_symmetry.space_group_name_H-M   'P 1'
#
loop_
_entity.id
_entity.type
_entity.pdbx_description
1 polymer ?
#
loop_
_entity_poly.entity_id
_entity_poly.type
_entity_poly.pdbx_seq_one_letter_code
_entity_poly.pdbx_strand_id
1 'polypeptide(L)'
;MDSTERKITKIAREANRFTVLTMKEDGIGTAEMDVIHFVRHNPGTTQKEMWEALKIDKGATARRVARLEEKGYLTREPNPLDGRSQLLYPTEKAEALRNSKAEIEGSFYEWLLDGLPDDEKEVFCKTLNTLYLKSKEERRAGFLHVAQRVKEKEAQNEDK
;
A
#
# COMPACT_ATOMS: atom_id res chain seq x y z
N MET A 1 -5.80 28.96 6.13
CA MET A 1 -5.75 28.08 7.31
C MET A 1 -6.22 26.68 6.87
N ASP A 2 -5.56 25.61 7.31
CA ASP A 2 -5.98 24.24 7.00
C ASP A 2 -7.14 23.84 7.94
N SER A 3 -8.39 23.87 7.42
CA SER A 3 -9.58 23.50 8.18
C SER A 3 -9.63 22.01 8.54
N THR A 4 -8.84 21.16 7.87
CA THR A 4 -8.77 19.73 8.17
C THR A 4 -7.90 19.41 9.38
N GLU A 5 -7.05 20.37 9.83
CA GLU A 5 -6.06 20.17 10.90
C GLU A 5 -5.21 18.91 10.69
N ARG A 6 -5.01 18.56 9.43
CA ARG A 6 -4.31 17.34 9.00
C ARG A 6 -4.94 16.04 9.55
N LYS A 7 -6.25 16.07 9.88
CA LYS A 7 -6.95 14.88 10.45
C LYS A 7 -6.93 13.70 9.50
N ILE A 8 -7.02 13.93 8.18
CA ILE A 8 -6.89 12.86 7.16
C ILE A 8 -5.55 12.12 7.32
N THR A 9 -4.44 12.86 7.43
CA THR A 9 -3.12 12.25 7.64
C THR A 9 -3.00 11.53 8.98
N LYS A 10 -3.62 12.06 10.04
CA LYS A 10 -3.63 11.42 11.37
C LYS A 10 -4.38 10.10 11.33
N ILE A 11 -5.56 10.06 10.74
CA ILE A 11 -6.35 8.84 10.57
C ILE A 11 -5.58 7.79 9.74
N ALA A 12 -4.99 8.18 8.61
CA ALA A 12 -4.21 7.28 7.79
C ALA A 12 -3.00 6.68 8.55
N ARG A 13 -2.39 7.43 9.46
CA ARG A 13 -1.32 6.92 10.34
C ARG A 13 -1.81 5.86 11.31
N GLU A 14 -3.00 6.05 11.90
CA GLU A 14 -3.58 5.06 12.82
C GLU A 14 -3.99 3.79 12.05
N ALA A 15 -4.59 3.91 10.87
CA ALA A 15 -4.88 2.78 9.99
C ALA A 15 -3.60 1.98 9.66
N ASN A 16 -2.50 2.67 9.33
CA ASN A 16 -1.23 2.01 9.06
C ASN A 16 -0.64 1.33 10.32
N ARG A 17 -0.75 1.93 11.50
CA ARG A 17 -0.32 1.30 12.77
C ARG A 17 -1.10 0.02 13.04
N PHE A 18 -2.42 0.05 12.89
CA PHE A 18 -3.28 -1.11 13.04
C PHE A 18 -2.87 -2.22 12.07
N THR A 19 -2.69 -1.89 10.79
CA THR A 19 -2.25 -2.84 9.76
C THR A 19 -0.92 -3.49 10.14
N VAL A 20 0.07 -2.69 10.57
CA VAL A 20 1.39 -3.22 10.98
C VAL A 20 1.27 -4.14 12.19
N LEU A 21 0.42 -3.82 13.18
CA LEU A 21 0.21 -4.66 14.35
C LEU A 21 -0.43 -6.00 13.97
N THR A 22 -1.51 -5.98 13.19
CA THR A 22 -2.22 -7.17 12.73
C THR A 22 -1.32 -8.10 11.90
N MET A 23 -0.54 -7.53 10.99
CA MET A 23 0.39 -8.33 10.16
C MET A 23 1.54 -8.93 10.96
N LYS A 24 1.96 -8.31 12.06
CA LYS A 24 2.99 -8.89 12.94
C LYS A 24 2.51 -10.16 13.64
N GLU A 25 1.24 -10.28 13.94
CA GLU A 25 0.65 -11.50 14.52
C GLU A 25 0.80 -12.68 13.56
N ASP A 26 0.74 -12.45 12.24
CA ASP A 26 1.00 -13.45 11.20
C ASP A 26 2.51 -13.67 10.95
N GLY A 27 3.39 -12.93 11.62
CA GLY A 27 4.84 -13.00 11.44
C GLY A 27 5.32 -12.44 10.10
N ILE A 28 4.51 -11.59 9.44
CA ILE A 28 4.76 -11.04 8.11
C ILE A 28 4.86 -9.52 8.21
N GLY A 29 5.90 -8.94 7.60
CA GLY A 29 6.00 -7.50 7.45
C GLY A 29 5.18 -6.98 6.26
N THR A 30 4.80 -5.69 6.28
CA THR A 30 4.04 -5.07 5.18
C THR A 30 4.71 -5.23 3.82
N ALA A 31 6.04 -5.10 3.77
CA ALA A 31 6.81 -5.28 2.54
C ALA A 31 6.93 -6.76 2.09
N GLU A 32 6.80 -7.71 3.00
CA GLU A 32 6.71 -9.13 2.69
C GLU A 32 5.32 -9.48 2.15
N MET A 33 4.28 -8.86 2.70
CA MET A 33 2.91 -9.03 2.20
C MET A 33 2.77 -8.52 0.75
N ASP A 34 3.40 -7.40 0.40
CA ASP A 34 3.40 -6.89 -0.98
C ASP A 34 4.01 -7.92 -1.96
N VAL A 35 5.06 -8.63 -1.53
CA VAL A 35 5.69 -9.71 -2.32
C VAL A 35 4.75 -10.93 -2.44
N ILE A 36 4.14 -11.37 -1.33
CA ILE A 36 3.18 -12.49 -1.34
C ILE A 36 2.02 -12.16 -2.27
N HIS A 37 1.44 -10.97 -2.14
CA HIS A 37 0.34 -10.53 -2.97
C HIS A 37 0.70 -10.51 -4.47
N PHE A 38 1.90 -10.01 -4.80
CA PHE A 38 2.38 -10.00 -6.17
C PHE A 38 2.51 -11.41 -6.75
N VAL A 39 3.13 -12.34 -6.00
CA VAL A 39 3.33 -13.73 -6.46
C VAL A 39 2.01 -14.48 -6.59
N ARG A 40 1.06 -14.28 -5.68
CA ARG A 40 -0.30 -14.85 -5.77
C ARG A 40 -1.03 -14.43 -7.05
N HIS A 41 -0.88 -13.19 -7.48
CA HIS A 41 -1.51 -12.69 -8.70
C HIS A 41 -0.70 -12.98 -9.96
N ASN A 42 0.57 -13.36 -9.81
CA ASN A 42 1.49 -13.66 -10.91
C ASN A 42 2.29 -14.94 -10.60
N PRO A 43 1.64 -16.11 -10.44
CA PRO A 43 2.33 -17.36 -10.18
C PRO A 43 3.26 -17.69 -11.35
N GLY A 44 4.46 -18.16 -11.05
CA GLY A 44 5.50 -18.40 -12.06
C GLY A 44 6.28 -17.14 -12.45
N THR A 45 6.15 -16.04 -11.69
CA THR A 45 6.95 -14.84 -11.90
C THR A 45 8.40 -15.04 -11.47
N THR A 46 9.29 -14.22 -12.05
CA THR A 46 10.71 -14.16 -11.65
C THR A 46 10.95 -13.03 -10.64
N GLN A 47 12.08 -13.10 -9.91
CA GLN A 47 12.50 -11.99 -9.06
C GLN A 47 12.71 -10.70 -9.86
N LYS A 48 13.12 -10.82 -11.14
CA LYS A 48 13.33 -9.66 -12.02
C LYS A 48 12.02 -8.93 -12.29
N GLU A 49 11.00 -9.63 -12.75
CA GLU A 49 9.67 -9.07 -12.99
C GLU A 49 9.09 -8.44 -11.72
N MET A 50 9.31 -9.07 -10.57
CA MET A 50 8.84 -8.56 -9.29
C MET A 50 9.48 -7.21 -8.92
N TRP A 51 10.82 -7.08 -8.98
CA TRP A 51 11.45 -5.81 -8.59
C TRP A 51 11.10 -4.67 -9.55
N GLU A 52 10.92 -4.98 -10.85
CA GLU A 52 10.49 -4.01 -11.85
C GLU A 52 9.06 -3.53 -11.58
N ALA A 53 8.14 -4.45 -11.27
CA ALA A 53 6.74 -4.14 -11.00
C ALA A 53 6.54 -3.39 -9.67
N LEU A 54 7.18 -3.85 -8.61
CA LEU A 54 7.06 -3.26 -7.27
C LEU A 54 7.97 -2.06 -7.03
N LYS A 55 8.85 -1.74 -7.99
CA LYS A 55 9.85 -0.64 -7.92
C LYS A 55 10.71 -0.71 -6.66
N ILE A 56 11.14 -1.90 -6.29
CA ILE A 56 12.07 -2.16 -5.19
C ILE A 56 13.42 -2.61 -5.73
N ASP A 57 14.49 -2.39 -4.97
CA ASP A 57 15.82 -2.80 -5.41
C ASP A 57 15.99 -4.33 -5.43
N LYS A 58 16.91 -4.80 -6.28
CA LYS A 58 17.19 -6.21 -6.48
C LYS A 58 17.58 -6.94 -5.19
N GLY A 59 18.42 -6.30 -4.36
CA GLY A 59 18.89 -6.89 -3.11
C GLY A 59 17.78 -7.03 -2.08
N ALA A 60 16.90 -6.02 -1.95
CA ALA A 60 15.75 -6.09 -1.06
C ALA A 60 14.75 -7.16 -1.52
N THR A 61 14.52 -7.31 -2.82
CA THR A 61 13.67 -8.37 -3.40
C THR A 61 14.24 -9.75 -3.02
N ALA A 62 15.51 -9.99 -3.28
CA ALA A 62 16.15 -11.28 -2.99
C ALA A 62 16.07 -11.67 -1.50
N ARG A 63 16.32 -10.70 -0.60
CA ARG A 63 16.20 -10.93 0.86
C ARG A 63 14.78 -11.24 1.30
N ARG A 64 13.78 -10.54 0.75
CA ARG A 64 12.35 -10.78 1.07
C ARG A 64 11.89 -12.14 0.58
N VAL A 65 12.22 -12.49 -0.66
CA VAL A 65 11.90 -13.83 -1.22
C VAL A 65 12.53 -14.93 -0.38
N ALA A 66 13.82 -14.84 -0.02
CA ALA A 66 14.48 -15.85 0.81
C ALA A 66 13.82 -16.03 2.17
N ARG A 67 13.44 -14.91 2.85
CA ARG A 67 12.69 -14.97 4.11
C ARG A 67 11.32 -15.60 3.97
N LEU A 68 10.62 -15.32 2.88
CA LEU A 68 9.29 -15.86 2.63
C LEU A 68 9.33 -17.35 2.28
N GLU A 69 10.39 -17.82 1.63
CA GLU A 69 10.65 -19.24 1.45
C GLU A 69 10.92 -19.92 2.79
N GLU A 70 11.81 -19.35 3.63
CA GLU A 70 12.12 -19.86 4.97
C GLU A 70 10.86 -19.94 5.84
N LYS A 71 9.97 -18.95 5.74
CA LYS A 71 8.67 -18.93 6.43
C LYS A 71 7.61 -19.84 5.79
N GLY A 72 7.90 -20.46 4.64
CA GLY A 72 7.03 -21.38 3.94
C GLY A 72 5.88 -20.73 3.17
N TYR A 73 5.99 -19.46 2.77
CA TYR A 73 5.00 -18.75 1.96
C TYR A 73 5.26 -18.83 0.46
N LEU A 74 6.50 -19.02 0.04
CA LEU A 74 6.88 -19.11 -1.37
C LEU A 74 7.68 -20.38 -1.63
N THR A 75 7.60 -20.88 -2.86
CA THR A 75 8.48 -21.92 -3.42
C THR A 75 9.14 -21.44 -4.70
N ARG A 76 10.25 -22.06 -5.07
CA ARG A 76 10.96 -21.81 -6.32
C ARG A 76 10.96 -23.06 -7.18
N GLU A 77 10.85 -22.84 -8.49
CA GLU A 77 11.03 -23.89 -9.50
C GLU A 77 12.07 -23.42 -10.55
N PRO A 78 12.80 -24.35 -11.18
CA PRO A 78 13.68 -23.99 -12.29
C PRO A 78 12.89 -23.33 -13.42
N ASN A 79 13.44 -22.27 -14.00
CA ASN A 79 12.85 -21.66 -15.17
C ASN A 79 13.28 -22.44 -16.44
N PRO A 80 12.38 -23.11 -17.15
CA PRO A 80 12.71 -23.90 -18.33
C PRO A 80 13.20 -23.06 -19.51
N LEU A 81 12.93 -21.75 -19.50
CA LEU A 81 13.31 -20.82 -20.56
C LEU A 81 14.63 -20.09 -20.27
N ASP A 82 15.05 -20.05 -19.02
CA ASP A 82 16.29 -19.38 -18.58
C ASP A 82 16.85 -20.06 -17.33
N GLY A 83 17.83 -20.90 -17.50
CA GLY A 83 18.48 -21.65 -16.42
C GLY A 83 19.20 -20.78 -15.35
N ARG A 84 19.28 -19.46 -15.54
CA ARG A 84 19.84 -18.50 -14.57
C ARG A 84 18.79 -17.89 -13.66
N SER A 85 17.52 -18.08 -13.97
CA SER A 85 16.39 -17.55 -13.21
C SER A 85 15.55 -18.69 -12.63
N GLN A 86 14.78 -18.36 -11.61
CA GLN A 86 13.82 -19.27 -10.97
C GLN A 86 12.44 -18.63 -10.98
N LEU A 87 11.43 -19.47 -11.13
CA LEU A 87 10.02 -19.11 -11.07
C LEU A 87 9.55 -19.17 -9.62
N LEU A 88 8.78 -18.19 -9.19
CA LEU A 88 8.22 -18.11 -7.84
C LEU A 88 6.75 -18.48 -7.85
N TYR A 89 6.36 -19.32 -6.89
CA TYR A 89 4.98 -19.74 -6.69
C TYR A 89 4.55 -19.53 -5.24
N PRO A 90 3.27 -19.19 -5.00
CA PRO A 90 2.72 -19.15 -3.66
C PRO A 90 2.50 -20.58 -3.15
N THR A 91 2.66 -20.79 -1.86
CA THR A 91 2.28 -22.03 -1.18
C THR A 91 0.82 -21.98 -0.74
N GLU A 92 0.24 -23.13 -0.31
CA GLU A 92 -1.06 -23.15 0.34
C GLU A 92 -1.14 -22.21 1.54
N LYS A 93 -0.04 -22.06 2.29
CA LYS A 93 0.06 -21.12 3.41
C LYS A 93 -0.09 -19.66 2.94
N ALA A 94 0.50 -19.30 1.79
CA ALA A 94 0.34 -17.97 1.20
C ALA A 94 -1.09 -17.75 0.70
N GLU A 95 -1.71 -18.76 0.09
CA GLU A 95 -3.11 -18.70 -0.37
C GLU A 95 -4.10 -18.62 0.80
N ALA A 96 -3.79 -19.22 1.94
CA ALA A 96 -4.60 -19.16 3.15
C ALA A 96 -4.57 -17.81 3.87
N LEU A 97 -3.63 -16.94 3.53
CA LEU A 97 -3.63 -15.55 4.04
C LEU A 97 -4.84 -14.80 3.48
N ARG A 98 -5.91 -14.75 4.29
CA ARG A 98 -7.19 -14.17 3.91
C ARG A 98 -7.19 -12.66 3.88
N ASN A 99 -6.32 -12.03 4.66
CA ASN A 99 -6.31 -10.59 4.82
C ASN A 99 -5.14 -9.98 4.02
N SER A 100 -5.47 -9.39 2.89
CA SER A 100 -4.54 -8.46 2.24
C SER A 100 -4.38 -7.20 3.11
N LYS A 101 -3.29 -6.47 2.92
CA LYS A 101 -3.10 -5.16 3.57
C LYS A 101 -4.32 -4.24 3.36
N ALA A 102 -4.92 -4.27 2.16
CA ALA A 102 -6.08 -3.47 1.84
C ALA A 102 -7.33 -3.88 2.63
N GLU A 103 -7.53 -5.18 2.88
CA GLU A 103 -8.65 -5.69 3.69
C GLU A 103 -8.50 -5.32 5.16
N ILE A 104 -7.26 -5.40 5.71
CA ILE A 104 -6.99 -4.96 7.08
C ILE A 104 -7.25 -3.46 7.22
N GLU A 105 -6.74 -2.64 6.30
CA GLU A 105 -7.03 -1.20 6.28
C GLU A 105 -8.53 -0.92 6.10
N GLY A 106 -9.21 -1.69 5.24
CA GLY A 106 -10.65 -1.60 5.02
C GLY A 106 -11.43 -1.82 6.31
N SER A 107 -11.12 -2.87 7.06
CA SER A 107 -11.75 -3.16 8.35
C SER A 107 -11.58 -2.03 9.36
N PHE A 108 -10.42 -1.35 9.37
CA PHE A 108 -10.21 -0.18 10.22
C PHE A 108 -11.14 0.98 9.83
N TYR A 109 -11.27 1.26 8.53
CA TYR A 109 -12.14 2.34 8.06
C TYR A 109 -13.63 2.02 8.24
N GLU A 110 -14.03 0.76 8.03
CA GLU A 110 -15.39 0.31 8.30
C GLU A 110 -15.75 0.55 9.77
N TRP A 111 -14.91 0.06 10.69
CA TRP A 111 -15.09 0.29 12.12
C TRP A 111 -15.17 1.79 12.48
N LEU A 112 -14.33 2.62 11.87
CA LEU A 112 -14.32 4.07 12.12
C LEU A 112 -15.63 4.73 11.67
N LEU A 113 -16.23 4.24 10.58
CA LEU A 113 -17.49 4.75 10.02
C LEU A 113 -18.74 4.21 10.71
N ASP A 114 -18.64 3.09 11.44
CA ASP A 114 -19.79 2.50 12.15
C ASP A 114 -20.37 3.42 13.24
N GLY A 115 -19.58 4.39 13.71
CA GLY A 115 -20.02 5.43 14.65
C GLY A 115 -20.83 6.57 14.05
N LEU A 116 -21.03 6.61 12.73
CA LEU A 116 -21.77 7.66 12.03
C LEU A 116 -23.18 7.21 11.66
N PRO A 117 -24.17 8.12 11.68
CA PRO A 117 -25.46 7.88 11.04
C PRO A 117 -25.29 7.59 9.54
N ASP A 118 -26.21 6.80 8.96
CA ASP A 118 -26.10 6.34 7.57
C ASP A 118 -26.06 7.48 6.55
N ASP A 119 -26.85 8.54 6.77
CA ASP A 119 -26.87 9.73 5.92
C ASP A 119 -25.54 10.52 5.98
N GLU A 120 -24.96 10.67 7.16
CA GLU A 120 -23.66 11.32 7.33
C GLU A 120 -22.54 10.47 6.70
N LYS A 121 -22.57 9.15 6.88
CA LYS A 121 -21.65 8.21 6.27
C LYS A 121 -21.68 8.30 4.74
N GLU A 122 -22.87 8.36 4.13
CA GLU A 122 -23.03 8.49 2.68
C GLU A 122 -22.44 9.81 2.18
N VAL A 123 -22.77 10.93 2.82
CA VAL A 123 -22.25 12.26 2.46
C VAL A 123 -20.72 12.30 2.61
N PHE A 124 -20.20 11.78 3.71
CA PHE A 124 -18.74 11.70 3.95
C PHE A 124 -18.03 10.90 2.86
N CYS A 125 -18.52 9.70 2.53
CA CYS A 125 -17.92 8.84 1.51
C CYS A 125 -17.94 9.51 0.12
N LYS A 126 -19.01 10.18 -0.26
CA LYS A 126 -19.10 10.95 -1.51
C LYS A 126 -18.08 12.10 -1.53
N THR A 127 -18.00 12.84 -0.44
CA THR A 127 -17.05 13.96 -0.31
C THR A 127 -15.62 13.47 -0.37
N LEU A 128 -15.30 12.40 0.36
CA LEU A 128 -13.97 11.79 0.35
C LEU A 128 -13.56 11.31 -1.05
N ASN A 129 -14.50 10.68 -1.78
CA ASN A 129 -14.23 10.28 -3.17
C ASN A 129 -13.92 11.47 -4.08
N THR A 130 -14.65 12.57 -3.93
CA THR A 130 -14.39 13.82 -4.68
C THR A 130 -12.98 14.34 -4.40
N LEU A 131 -12.56 14.38 -3.13
CA LEU A 131 -11.22 14.81 -2.73
C LEU A 131 -10.13 13.86 -3.26
N TYR A 132 -10.40 12.55 -3.22
CA TYR A 132 -9.49 11.54 -3.76
C TYR A 132 -9.26 11.71 -5.26
N LEU A 133 -10.33 11.89 -6.05
CA LEU A 133 -10.23 12.10 -7.50
C LEU A 133 -9.44 13.38 -7.80
N LYS A 134 -9.74 14.48 -7.11
CA LYS A 134 -9.01 15.74 -7.24
C LYS A 134 -7.53 15.59 -6.92
N SER A 135 -7.18 14.83 -5.89
CA SER A 135 -5.78 14.56 -5.53
C SER A 135 -5.04 13.76 -6.63
N LYS A 136 -5.75 12.83 -7.29
CA LYS A 136 -5.18 12.08 -8.42
C LYS A 136 -4.94 12.95 -9.66
N GLU A 137 -5.86 13.86 -9.95
CA GLU A 137 -5.70 14.82 -11.05
C GLU A 137 -4.50 15.73 -10.79
N GLU A 138 -4.39 16.26 -9.59
CA GLU A 138 -3.27 17.12 -9.20
C GLU A 138 -1.92 16.38 -9.28
N ARG A 139 -1.87 15.12 -8.87
CA ARG A 139 -0.67 14.28 -9.05
C ARG A 139 -0.31 14.09 -10.52
N ARG A 140 -1.29 13.89 -11.42
CA ARG A 140 -1.05 13.76 -12.87
C ARG A 140 -0.51 15.07 -13.46
N ALA A 141 -0.95 16.21 -12.92
CA ALA A 141 -0.46 17.54 -13.26
C ALA A 141 0.90 17.90 -12.61
N GLY A 142 1.56 16.95 -11.92
CA GLY A 142 2.85 17.18 -11.27
C GLY A 142 2.76 18.11 -10.04
N PHE A 143 1.61 18.20 -9.38
CA PHE A 143 1.35 19.04 -8.21
C PHE A 143 1.49 20.56 -8.47
N LEU A 144 1.26 21.01 -9.70
CA LEU A 144 1.50 22.39 -10.11
C LEU A 144 0.68 23.41 -9.32
N HIS A 145 -0.62 23.16 -9.11
CA HIS A 145 -1.51 24.09 -8.42
C HIS A 145 -1.21 24.18 -6.92
N VAL A 146 -0.85 23.05 -6.30
CA VAL A 146 -0.49 23.04 -4.87
C VAL A 146 0.86 23.70 -4.65
N ALA A 147 1.85 23.46 -5.54
CA ALA A 147 3.15 24.11 -5.48
C ALA A 147 3.04 25.63 -5.63
N GLN A 148 2.18 26.11 -6.53
CA GLN A 148 1.94 27.53 -6.68
C GLN A 148 1.36 28.15 -5.40
N ARG A 149 0.38 27.51 -4.76
CA ARG A 149 -0.17 27.97 -3.47
C ARG A 149 0.86 28.06 -2.34
N VAL A 150 1.85 27.18 -2.34
CA VAL A 150 2.95 27.25 -1.36
C VAL A 150 3.76 28.53 -1.59
N LYS A 151 4.17 28.81 -2.84
CA LYS A 151 4.93 30.02 -3.20
C LYS A 151 4.18 31.31 -2.87
N GLU A 152 2.88 31.36 -3.17
CA GLU A 152 2.04 32.53 -2.85
C GLU A 152 1.97 32.80 -1.33
N LYS A 153 1.93 31.75 -0.50
CA LYS A 153 1.95 31.90 0.96
C LYS A 153 3.31 32.31 1.50
N GLU A 154 4.40 31.84 0.89
CA GLU A 154 5.75 32.25 1.25
C GLU A 154 5.95 33.74 0.98
N ALA A 155 5.57 34.21 -0.22
CA ALA A 155 5.64 35.65 -0.57
C ALA A 155 4.82 36.54 0.38
N GLN A 156 3.60 36.10 0.79
CA GLN A 156 2.78 36.86 1.75
C GLN A 156 3.35 36.89 3.17
N ASN A 157 4.26 36.01 3.54
CA ASN A 157 4.90 35.98 4.85
C ASN A 157 6.20 36.78 4.88
N GLU A 158 6.85 37.01 3.74
CA GLU A 158 8.05 37.87 3.62
C GLU A 158 7.71 39.34 3.63
N ASP A 159 6.47 39.71 3.28
CA ASP A 159 5.96 41.10 3.30
C ASP A 159 5.41 41.54 4.67
N LYS A 160 5.56 40.74 5.73
CA LYS A 160 5.13 41.04 7.12
C LYS A 160 6.31 41.14 8.07
#